data_7e1281ddbbb8bf589c75a3d5a0dabd18
#
_entry.id   7e1281ddbbb8bf589c75a3d5a0dabd18
#
_cell.length_a   1.000
_cell.length_b   1.000
_cell.length_c   1.000
_cell.angle_alpha   90.00
_cell.angle_beta   90.00
_cell.angle_gamma   90.00
#
_symmetry.space_group_name_H-M   'P 1'
#
loop_
_entity.id
_entity.type
_entity.pdbx_description
1 polymer ?
#
loop_
_entity_poly.entity_id
_entity_poly.type
_entity_poly.pdbx_seq_one_letter_code
_entity_poly.pdbx_strand_id
1 'polypeptide(L)'
;VGRLMEAVGATKALSRLLRPLLGRIFPESRRDASLSGALSGNICANLLGLGNAATPMGIAAAKRLIDPARPKVAGDSLCRLIVLNTASIQLIPANVAAIRASLGCQRPFDILYAVWATSFASAGAGLLMAWILGKVWKDA
;
A
#
# COMPACT_ATOMS: atom_id res chain seq x y z
N VAL A 1 13.14 -3.33 13.60
CA VAL A 1 11.86 -4.02 13.31
C VAL A 1 11.88 -4.55 11.89
N GLY A 2 12.19 -3.73 10.84
CA GLY A 2 12.18 -4.16 9.44
C GLY A 2 13.06 -5.39 9.15
N ARG A 3 14.31 -5.38 9.60
CA ARG A 3 15.26 -6.52 9.44
C ARG A 3 14.80 -7.80 10.14
N LEU A 4 14.14 -7.68 11.29
CA LEU A 4 13.57 -8.80 12.02
C LEU A 4 12.37 -9.42 11.28
N MET A 5 11.52 -8.59 10.66
CA MET A 5 10.37 -9.06 9.88
C MET A 5 10.79 -9.72 8.57
N GLU A 6 11.88 -9.26 7.94
CA GLU A 6 12.50 -9.95 6.81
C GLU A 6 13.08 -11.31 7.22
N ALA A 7 13.76 -11.38 8.36
CA ALA A 7 14.34 -12.61 8.89
C ALA A 7 13.30 -13.68 9.25
N VAL A 8 12.12 -13.26 9.72
CA VAL A 8 11.00 -14.18 10.08
C VAL A 8 10.19 -14.63 8.85
N GLY A 9 10.49 -14.10 7.66
CA GLY A 9 9.76 -14.47 6.43
C GLY A 9 8.33 -13.93 6.35
N ALA A 10 7.91 -13.09 7.32
CA ALA A 10 6.58 -12.50 7.37
C ALA A 10 6.25 -11.69 6.11
N THR A 11 7.22 -10.93 5.60
CA THR A 11 7.09 -10.18 4.34
C THR A 11 6.87 -11.09 3.15
N LYS A 12 7.54 -12.26 3.09
CA LYS A 12 7.36 -13.24 2.01
C LYS A 12 5.98 -13.91 2.08
N ALA A 13 5.52 -14.26 3.27
CA ALA A 13 4.19 -14.85 3.47
C ALA A 13 3.10 -13.85 3.09
N LEU A 14 3.20 -12.61 3.56
CA LEU A 14 2.26 -11.54 3.29
C LEU A 14 2.23 -11.18 1.79
N SER A 15 3.39 -11.08 1.13
CA SER A 15 3.46 -10.80 -0.30
C SER A 15 2.84 -11.93 -1.15
N ARG A 16 2.98 -13.19 -0.72
CA ARG A 16 2.35 -14.34 -1.39
C ARG A 16 0.83 -14.30 -1.24
N LEU A 17 0.32 -13.95 -0.06
CA LEU A 17 -1.10 -13.79 0.21
C LEU A 17 -1.73 -12.63 -0.56
N LEU A 18 -0.99 -11.52 -0.71
CA LEU A 18 -1.45 -10.33 -1.42
C LEU A 18 -1.41 -10.47 -2.95
N ARG A 19 -0.60 -11.37 -3.49
CA ARG A 19 -0.41 -11.55 -4.93
C ARG A 19 -1.71 -11.67 -5.74
N PRO A 20 -2.70 -12.51 -5.36
CA PRO A 20 -3.95 -12.62 -6.11
C PRO A 20 -4.79 -11.33 -6.06
N LEU A 21 -4.76 -10.63 -4.92
CA LEU A 21 -5.45 -9.34 -4.76
C LEU A 21 -4.80 -8.26 -5.62
N LEU A 22 -3.46 -8.19 -5.59
CA LEU A 22 -2.69 -7.25 -6.41
C LEU A 22 -2.92 -7.48 -7.90
N GLY A 23 -3.00 -8.73 -8.35
CA GLY A 23 -3.30 -9.06 -9.74
C GLY A 23 -4.72 -8.66 -10.19
N ARG A 24 -5.66 -8.42 -9.27
CA ARG A 24 -6.98 -7.87 -9.57
C ARG A 24 -6.99 -6.35 -9.62
N ILE A 25 -6.28 -5.71 -8.70
CA ILE A 25 -6.20 -4.24 -8.61
C ILE A 25 -5.27 -3.67 -9.70
N PHE A 26 -4.18 -4.39 -9.98
CA PHE A 26 -3.13 -4.01 -10.94
C PHE A 26 -2.94 -5.14 -11.97
N PRO A 27 -3.73 -5.22 -13.02
CA PRO A 27 -3.64 -6.30 -14.01
C PRO A 27 -2.27 -6.42 -14.67
N GLU A 28 -1.56 -5.30 -14.83
CA GLU A 28 -0.22 -5.21 -15.41
C GLU A 28 0.81 -6.01 -14.59
N SER A 29 0.62 -6.11 -13.28
CA SER A 29 1.51 -6.85 -12.37
C SER A 29 1.59 -8.36 -12.67
N ARG A 30 0.63 -8.91 -13.40
CA ARG A 30 0.61 -10.31 -13.80
C ARG A 30 1.66 -10.61 -14.88
N ARG A 31 2.02 -9.60 -15.68
CA ARG A 31 2.95 -9.72 -16.82
C ARG A 31 4.35 -9.20 -16.50
N ASP A 32 4.48 -8.34 -15.49
CA ASP A 32 5.75 -7.76 -15.04
C ASP A 32 6.07 -8.20 -13.61
N ALA A 33 7.00 -9.15 -13.48
CA ALA A 33 7.45 -9.67 -12.19
C ALA A 33 8.11 -8.59 -11.31
N SER A 34 8.77 -7.61 -11.94
CA SER A 34 9.44 -6.50 -11.26
C SER A 34 8.42 -5.51 -10.68
N LEU A 35 7.36 -5.20 -11.46
CA LEU A 35 6.23 -4.42 -10.99
C LEU A 35 5.52 -5.14 -9.83
N SER A 36 5.25 -6.44 -9.98
CA SER A 36 4.63 -7.26 -8.94
C SER A 36 5.44 -7.26 -7.65
N GLY A 37 6.77 -7.34 -7.75
CA GLY A 37 7.69 -7.25 -6.62
C GLY A 37 7.64 -5.90 -5.93
N ALA A 38 7.70 -4.80 -6.70
CA ALA A 38 7.65 -3.44 -6.18
C ALA A 38 6.30 -3.12 -5.50
N LEU A 39 5.17 -3.52 -6.11
CA LEU A 39 3.83 -3.37 -5.52
C LEU A 39 3.68 -4.18 -4.24
N SER A 40 4.10 -5.45 -4.26
CA SER A 40 4.03 -6.31 -3.07
C SER A 40 4.86 -5.74 -1.92
N GLY A 41 6.07 -5.30 -2.22
CA GLY A 41 6.96 -4.68 -1.22
C GLY A 41 6.39 -3.39 -0.66
N ASN A 42 5.87 -2.50 -1.51
CA ASN A 42 5.24 -1.25 -1.10
C ASN A 42 4.05 -1.51 -0.17
N ILE A 43 3.13 -2.37 -0.57
CA ILE A 43 1.92 -2.65 0.21
C ILE A 43 2.25 -3.39 1.51
N CYS A 44 3.17 -4.39 1.48
CA CYS A 44 3.63 -5.04 2.70
C CYS A 44 4.26 -4.05 3.68
N ALA A 45 5.11 -3.15 3.20
CA ALA A 45 5.74 -2.14 4.04
C ALA A 45 4.71 -1.18 4.67
N ASN A 46 3.70 -0.76 3.91
CA ASN A 46 2.60 0.06 4.44
C ASN A 46 1.79 -0.70 5.49
N LEU A 47 1.39 -1.95 5.21
CA LEU A 47 0.64 -2.79 6.15
C LEU A 47 1.39 -3.01 7.47
N LEU A 48 2.70 -3.08 7.41
CA LEU A 48 3.57 -3.23 8.58
C LEU A 48 3.95 -1.89 9.26
N GLY A 49 3.44 -0.77 8.74
CA GLY A 49 3.76 0.56 9.27
C GLY A 49 5.20 1.01 9.01
N LEU A 50 5.87 0.46 7.99
CA LEU A 50 7.24 0.75 7.62
C LEU A 50 7.31 1.78 6.47
N GLY A 51 6.76 2.98 6.68
CA GLY A 51 6.63 4.01 5.65
C GLY A 51 7.92 4.34 4.90
N ASN A 52 9.06 4.38 5.60
CA ASN A 52 10.37 4.64 5.00
C ASN A 52 10.78 3.56 3.96
N ALA A 53 10.37 2.31 4.16
CA ALA A 53 10.62 1.22 3.22
C ALA A 53 9.57 1.19 2.09
N ALA A 54 8.36 1.65 2.35
CA ALA A 54 7.28 1.69 1.37
C ALA A 54 7.55 2.68 0.24
N THR A 55 8.07 3.87 0.56
CA THR A 55 8.27 4.97 -0.40
C THR A 55 9.13 4.59 -1.61
N PRO A 56 10.35 4.06 -1.48
CA PRO A 56 11.17 3.71 -2.64
C PRO A 56 10.53 2.62 -3.51
N MET A 57 9.83 1.68 -2.89
CA MET A 57 9.11 0.63 -3.63
C MET A 57 7.88 1.18 -4.37
N GLY A 58 7.16 2.12 -3.74
CA GLY A 58 6.05 2.83 -4.39
C GLY A 58 6.50 3.64 -5.60
N ILE A 59 7.63 4.35 -5.51
CA ILE A 59 8.22 5.08 -6.63
C ILE A 59 8.64 4.11 -7.74
N ALA A 60 9.26 2.97 -7.41
CA ALA A 60 9.64 1.97 -8.40
C ALA A 60 8.44 1.38 -9.14
N ALA A 61 7.34 1.11 -8.41
CA ALA A 61 6.08 0.67 -9.00
C ALA A 61 5.45 1.76 -9.89
N ALA A 62 5.39 3.00 -9.40
CA ALA A 62 4.84 4.14 -10.15
C ALA A 62 5.54 4.35 -11.49
N LYS A 63 6.88 4.32 -11.50
CA LYS A 63 7.67 4.46 -12.73
C LYS A 63 7.34 3.41 -13.79
N ARG A 64 6.92 2.20 -13.38
CA ARG A 64 6.53 1.12 -14.28
C ARG A 64 5.08 1.18 -14.74
N LEU A 65 4.24 1.92 -14.00
CA LEU A 65 2.83 2.13 -14.34
C LEU A 65 2.61 3.35 -15.24
N ILE A 66 3.62 4.19 -15.44
CA ILE A 66 3.56 5.30 -16.38
C ILE A 66 3.58 4.76 -17.81
N ASP A 67 2.58 5.13 -18.60
CA ASP A 67 2.55 4.83 -20.03
C ASP A 67 3.62 5.67 -20.76
N PRO A 68 4.61 5.05 -21.43
CA PRO A 68 5.62 5.77 -22.19
C PRO A 68 5.05 6.63 -23.32
N ALA A 69 3.88 6.24 -23.87
CA ALA A 69 3.22 7.00 -24.93
C ALA A 69 2.48 8.24 -24.39
N ARG A 70 2.13 8.24 -23.11
CA ARG A 70 1.43 9.33 -22.44
C ARG A 70 2.04 9.67 -21.07
N PRO A 71 3.29 10.11 -21.01
CA PRO A 71 4.03 10.27 -19.76
C PRO A 71 3.45 11.33 -18.81
N LYS A 72 2.59 12.21 -19.31
CA LYS A 72 1.93 13.27 -18.54
C LYS A 72 0.54 12.89 -18.02
N VAL A 73 0.04 11.71 -18.37
CA VAL A 73 -1.29 11.23 -17.98
C VAL A 73 -1.17 10.09 -16.99
N ALA A 74 -1.75 10.25 -15.82
CA ALA A 74 -1.82 9.18 -14.84
C ALA A 74 -2.88 8.15 -15.27
N GLY A 75 -2.46 6.94 -15.61
CA GLY A 75 -3.38 5.83 -15.88
C GLY A 75 -4.08 5.35 -14.62
N ASP A 76 -5.17 4.60 -14.78
CA ASP A 76 -5.99 4.08 -13.67
C ASP A 76 -5.18 3.33 -12.61
N SER A 77 -4.23 2.51 -13.02
CA SER A 77 -3.40 1.74 -12.09
C SER A 77 -2.47 2.64 -11.28
N LEU A 78 -1.93 3.70 -11.89
CA LEU A 78 -1.13 4.68 -11.15
C LEU A 78 -1.99 5.44 -10.15
N CYS A 79 -3.20 5.86 -10.52
CA CYS A 79 -4.13 6.52 -9.62
C CYS A 79 -4.51 5.61 -8.44
N ARG A 80 -4.78 4.33 -8.68
CA ARG A 80 -5.06 3.34 -7.62
C ARG A 80 -3.87 3.17 -6.67
N LEU A 81 -2.64 3.13 -7.18
CA LEU A 81 -1.43 3.05 -6.36
C LEU A 81 -1.31 4.28 -5.44
N ILE A 82 -1.53 5.48 -5.97
CA ILE A 82 -1.50 6.74 -5.21
C ILE A 82 -2.56 6.70 -4.11
N VAL A 83 -3.80 6.34 -4.44
CA VAL A 83 -4.91 6.24 -3.47
C VAL A 83 -4.59 5.26 -2.35
N LEU A 84 -4.09 4.05 -2.68
CA LEU A 84 -3.74 3.04 -1.68
C LEU A 84 -2.62 3.50 -0.75
N ASN A 85 -1.62 4.20 -1.28
CA ASN A 85 -0.54 4.76 -0.46
C ASN A 85 -1.03 5.91 0.43
N THR A 86 -1.91 6.77 -0.10
CA THR A 86 -2.48 7.91 0.65
C THR A 86 -3.42 7.44 1.76
N ALA A 87 -4.18 6.37 1.52
CA ALA A 87 -5.07 5.78 2.51
C ALA A 87 -4.33 5.15 3.71
N SER A 88 -3.01 4.95 3.59
CA SER A 88 -2.13 4.48 4.68
C SER A 88 -2.68 3.28 5.44
N ILE A 89 -3.05 2.22 4.73
CA ILE A 89 -3.57 0.99 5.35
C ILE A 89 -2.48 0.39 6.23
N GLN A 90 -2.71 0.33 7.53
CA GLN A 90 -1.78 -0.25 8.50
C GLN A 90 -2.45 -1.36 9.29
N LEU A 91 -1.83 -2.54 9.34
CA LEU A 91 -2.21 -3.63 10.25
C LEU A 91 -1.50 -3.47 11.59
N ILE A 92 -0.27 -2.98 11.57
CA ILE A 92 0.55 -2.72 12.76
C ILE A 92 1.01 -1.26 12.70
N PRO A 93 0.48 -0.38 13.57
CA PRO A 93 0.92 1.02 13.62
C PRO A 93 2.25 1.16 14.38
N ALA A 94 3.32 0.55 13.82
CA ALA A 94 4.60 0.40 14.49
C ALA A 94 5.21 1.75 14.93
N ASN A 95 5.12 2.78 14.08
CA ASN A 95 5.66 4.10 14.40
C ASN A 95 4.89 4.78 15.54
N VAL A 96 3.55 4.73 15.48
CA VAL A 96 2.70 5.34 16.53
C VAL A 96 2.85 4.59 17.85
N ALA A 97 2.91 3.25 17.80
CA ALA A 97 3.13 2.44 18.99
C ALA A 97 4.52 2.72 19.63
N ALA A 98 5.57 2.90 18.82
CA ALA A 98 6.90 3.27 19.30
C ALA A 98 6.90 4.63 19.97
N ILE A 99 6.25 5.65 19.41
CA ILE A 99 6.12 6.98 20.01
C ILE A 99 5.34 6.89 21.32
N ARG A 100 4.22 6.18 21.35
CA ARG A 100 3.44 5.99 22.59
C ARG A 100 4.26 5.29 23.69
N ALA A 101 5.02 4.28 23.32
CA ALA A 101 5.92 3.59 24.26
C ALA A 101 7.01 4.53 24.80
N SER A 102 7.62 5.36 23.95
CA SER A 102 8.64 6.32 24.36
C SER A 102 8.10 7.42 25.30
N LEU A 103 6.80 7.70 25.22
CA LEU A 103 6.07 8.62 26.11
C LEU A 103 5.55 7.94 27.40
N GLY A 104 5.98 6.70 27.68
CA GLY A 104 5.61 5.97 28.89
C GLY A 104 4.23 5.30 28.87
N CYS A 105 3.62 5.14 27.70
CA CYS A 105 2.35 4.44 27.59
C CYS A 105 2.55 2.94 27.85
N GLN A 106 1.87 2.39 28.87
CA GLN A 106 1.99 0.98 29.24
C GLN A 106 1.38 0.02 28.21
N ARG A 107 0.42 0.51 27.39
CA ARG A 107 -0.27 -0.28 26.37
C ARG A 107 -0.25 0.46 25.03
N PRO A 108 0.88 0.52 24.32
CA PRO A 108 1.04 1.31 23.12
C PRO A 108 0.17 0.84 21.94
N PHE A 109 -0.32 -0.40 21.97
CA PHE A 109 -1.15 -1.00 20.91
C PHE A 109 -2.67 -0.93 21.16
N ASP A 110 -3.16 -0.27 22.19
CA ASP A 110 -4.60 -0.12 22.46
C ASP A 110 -5.37 0.55 21.31
N ILE A 111 -4.67 1.32 20.48
CA ILE A 111 -5.22 2.00 19.30
C ILE A 111 -5.48 1.07 18.11
N LEU A 112 -5.13 -0.21 18.19
CA LEU A 112 -5.10 -1.14 17.06
C LEU A 112 -6.46 -1.23 16.36
N TYR A 113 -7.54 -1.35 17.13
CA TYR A 113 -8.92 -1.42 16.60
C TYR A 113 -9.33 -0.13 15.88
N ALA A 114 -8.99 1.02 16.43
CA ALA A 114 -9.29 2.31 15.82
C ALA A 114 -8.49 2.49 14.51
N VAL A 115 -7.22 2.09 14.50
CA VAL A 115 -6.37 2.12 13.30
C VAL A 115 -6.91 1.20 12.22
N TRP A 116 -7.39 0.02 12.55
CA TRP A 116 -7.99 -0.89 11.57
C TRP A 116 -9.28 -0.31 11.00
N ALA A 117 -10.18 0.16 11.84
CA ALA A 117 -11.45 0.74 11.40
C ALA A 117 -11.23 1.94 10.46
N THR A 118 -10.34 2.86 10.83
CA THR A 118 -10.03 4.03 10.01
C THR A 118 -9.29 3.67 8.72
N SER A 119 -8.34 2.73 8.77
CA SER A 119 -7.61 2.27 7.58
C SER A 119 -8.53 1.62 6.56
N PHE A 120 -9.42 0.73 7.00
CA PHE A 120 -10.37 0.08 6.09
C PHE A 120 -11.40 1.05 5.53
N ALA A 121 -11.93 1.97 6.35
CA ALA A 121 -12.87 2.99 5.90
C ALA A 121 -12.22 3.94 4.87
N SER A 122 -11.01 4.43 5.16
CA SER A 122 -10.26 5.32 4.26
C SER A 122 -9.91 4.65 2.94
N ALA A 123 -9.38 3.42 2.99
CA ALA A 123 -9.04 2.68 1.78
C ALA A 123 -10.28 2.34 0.94
N GLY A 124 -11.36 1.90 1.59
CA GLY A 124 -12.62 1.61 0.92
C GLY A 124 -13.21 2.84 0.23
N ALA A 125 -13.29 3.96 0.93
CA ALA A 125 -13.78 5.22 0.37
C ALA A 125 -12.89 5.72 -0.77
N GLY A 126 -11.57 5.67 -0.61
CA GLY A 126 -10.63 6.10 -1.64
C GLY A 126 -10.71 5.24 -2.91
N LEU A 127 -10.75 3.92 -2.77
CA LEU A 127 -10.88 3.01 -3.92
C LEU A 127 -12.24 3.16 -4.63
N LEU A 128 -13.32 3.33 -3.86
CA LEU A 128 -14.65 3.58 -4.41
C LEU A 128 -14.66 4.88 -5.21
N MET A 129 -14.12 5.96 -4.65
CA MET A 129 -14.04 7.24 -5.33
C MET A 129 -13.16 7.18 -6.59
N ALA A 130 -12.00 6.52 -6.53
CA ALA A 130 -11.14 6.30 -7.69
C ALA A 130 -11.86 5.49 -8.79
N TRP A 131 -12.67 4.51 -8.41
CA TRP A 131 -13.46 3.74 -9.37
C TRP A 131 -14.58 4.57 -10.01
N ILE A 132 -15.32 5.36 -9.22
CA ILE A 132 -16.38 6.25 -9.71
C ILE A 132 -15.80 7.29 -10.68
N LEU A 133 -14.75 7.99 -10.27
CA LEU A 133 -14.10 9.02 -11.08
C LEU A 133 -13.51 8.43 -12.37
N GLY A 134 -12.89 7.26 -12.31
CA GLY A 134 -12.36 6.57 -13.48
C GLY A 134 -13.46 6.17 -14.48
N LYS A 135 -14.70 5.95 -14.00
CA LYS A 135 -15.83 5.65 -14.86
C LYS A 135 -16.42 6.92 -15.49
N VAL A 136 -16.53 8.00 -14.72
CA VAL A 136 -17.05 9.28 -15.19
C VAL A 136 -16.10 9.95 -16.20
N TRP A 137 -14.79 9.85 -15.98
CA TRP A 137 -13.80 10.49 -16.86
C TRP A 137 -13.42 9.67 -18.10
N LYS A 138 -13.79 8.41 -18.19
CA LYS A 138 -13.62 7.61 -19.42
C LYS A 138 -14.53 8.06 -20.56
N ASP A 139 -15.61 8.74 -20.24
CA ASP A 139 -16.61 9.22 -21.17
C ASP A 139 -16.41 10.71 -21.55
N ALA A 140 -15.33 11.33 -21.06
CA ALA A 140 -14.90 12.69 -21.40
C ALA A 140 -13.57 12.68 -22.17
#